data_9b4e2be809b8587bdce3c638e8af8d7b
#
_entry.id   9b4e2be809b8587bdce3c638e8af8d7b
#
_cell.length_a   1.000
_cell.length_b   1.000
_cell.length_c   1.000
_cell.angle_alpha   90.00
_cell.angle_beta   90.00
_cell.angle_gamma   90.00
#
_symmetry.space_group_name_H-M   'P 1'
#
loop_
_entity.id
_entity.type
_entity.pdbx_description
1 polymer ?
#
loop_
_entity_poly.entity_id
_entity_poly.type
_entity_poly.pdbx_seq_one_letter_code
_entity_poly.pdbx_strand_id
1 'polypeptide(L)'
;ESFNEAVKYVNSNNNSIQINDNEKLDFYKYYKQATIGDININKPSMFEFEKKMKYDAWLSVKGMSRENAYQNYINLVTYIKYK
;
A
#
# COMPACT_ATOMS: atom_id res chain seq x y z
N GLU A 1 -15.20 -0.65 -8.85
CA GLU A 1 -14.45 0.54 -8.41
C GLU A 1 -13.04 0.51 -9.02
N SER A 2 -12.58 1.65 -9.56
CA SER A 2 -11.26 1.73 -10.16
C SER A 2 -10.19 1.98 -9.08
N PHE A 3 -8.93 1.71 -9.45
CA PHE A 3 -7.80 1.98 -8.56
C PHE A 3 -7.74 3.47 -8.19
N ASN A 4 -7.94 4.37 -9.16
CA ASN A 4 -7.90 5.81 -8.90
C ASN A 4 -8.98 6.24 -7.92
N GLU A 5 -10.18 5.67 -8.05
CA GLU A 5 -11.26 5.94 -7.11
C GLU A 5 -10.93 5.42 -5.71
N ALA A 6 -10.32 4.25 -5.64
CA ALA A 6 -9.90 3.67 -4.35
C ALA A 6 -8.86 4.56 -3.66
N VAL A 7 -7.85 5.02 -4.41
CA VAL A 7 -6.82 5.93 -3.87
C VAL A 7 -7.45 7.23 -3.39
N LYS A 8 -8.36 7.78 -4.17
CA LYS A 8 -9.05 9.01 -3.83
C LYS A 8 -9.87 8.85 -2.56
N TYR A 9 -10.54 7.71 -2.39
CA TYR A 9 -11.30 7.43 -1.18
C TYR A 9 -10.39 7.44 0.06
N VAL A 10 -9.25 6.75 0.00
CA VAL A 10 -8.31 6.70 1.11
C VAL A 10 -7.78 8.10 1.45
N ASN A 11 -7.38 8.86 0.44
CA ASN A 11 -6.82 10.19 0.65
C ASN A 11 -7.85 11.18 1.21
N SER A 12 -9.10 11.06 0.77
CA SER A 12 -10.18 11.96 1.20
C SER A 12 -10.71 11.63 2.59
N ASN A 13 -10.52 10.38 3.05
CA ASN A 13 -11.10 9.89 4.29
C ASN A 13 -10.06 9.45 5.31
N ASN A 14 -8.80 9.87 5.15
CA ASN A 14 -7.70 9.37 5.96
C ASN A 14 -7.87 9.65 7.46
N ASN A 15 -8.62 10.69 7.83
CA ASN A 15 -8.87 11.03 9.24
C ASN A 15 -10.04 10.25 9.84
N SER A 16 -10.91 9.69 9.00
CA SER A 16 -12.10 8.97 9.46
C SER A 16 -11.99 7.46 9.26
N ILE A 17 -11.00 7.00 8.50
CA ILE A 17 -10.77 5.58 8.28
C ILE A 17 -9.99 5.02 9.47
N GLN A 18 -10.53 3.96 10.08
CA GLN A 18 -9.84 3.28 11.17
C GLN A 18 -9.04 2.12 10.62
N ILE A 19 -7.73 2.32 10.50
CA ILE A 19 -6.82 1.29 10.03
C ILE A 19 -5.64 1.21 11.00
N ASN A 20 -5.15 -0.01 11.19
CA ASN A 20 -3.97 -0.23 12.04
C ASN A 20 -2.68 -0.06 11.22
N ASP A 21 -1.53 -0.15 11.89
CA ASP A 21 -0.24 0.06 11.25
C ASP A 21 0.04 -0.98 10.16
N ASN A 22 -0.38 -2.23 10.36
CA ASN A 22 -0.20 -3.27 9.35
C ASN A 22 -1.01 -2.96 8.10
N GLU A 23 -2.24 -2.48 8.27
CA GLU A 23 -3.08 -2.09 7.13
C GLU A 23 -2.51 -0.90 6.38
N LYS A 24 -1.91 0.06 7.10
CA LYS A 24 -1.21 1.18 6.46
C LYS A 24 -0.07 0.69 5.58
N LEU A 25 0.69 -0.29 6.05
CA LEU A 25 1.77 -0.88 5.27
C LEU A 25 1.25 -1.64 4.06
N ASP A 26 0.08 -2.30 4.19
CA ASP A 26 -0.56 -2.98 3.06
C ASP A 26 -0.98 -1.99 1.98
N PHE A 27 -1.60 -0.88 2.36
CA PHE A 27 -1.93 0.18 1.42
C PHE A 27 -0.68 0.70 0.72
N TYR A 28 0.38 0.94 1.48
CA TYR A 28 1.65 1.45 0.95
C TYR A 28 2.24 0.50 -0.09
N LYS A 29 2.35 -0.80 0.25
CA LYS A 29 3.02 -1.76 -0.64
C LYS A 29 2.26 -1.95 -1.96
N TYR A 30 0.94 -2.04 -1.90
CA TYR A 30 0.15 -2.21 -3.11
C TYR A 30 0.15 -0.94 -3.95
N TYR A 31 0.11 0.22 -3.32
CA TYR A 31 0.18 1.50 -4.02
C TYR A 31 1.51 1.64 -4.76
N LYS A 32 2.62 1.34 -4.10
CA LYS A 32 3.94 1.42 -4.72
C LYS A 32 4.08 0.43 -5.87
N GLN A 33 3.66 -0.81 -5.66
CA GLN A 33 3.77 -1.82 -6.70
C GLN A 33 2.88 -1.49 -7.89
N ALA A 34 1.70 -0.89 -7.64
CA ALA A 34 0.77 -0.51 -8.71
C ALA A 34 1.26 0.68 -9.52
N THR A 35 1.90 1.67 -8.87
CA THR A 35 2.27 2.92 -9.52
C THR A 35 3.70 2.93 -10.05
N ILE A 36 4.63 2.32 -9.33
CA ILE A 36 6.05 2.31 -9.70
C ILE A 36 6.47 0.95 -10.24
N GLY A 37 5.97 -0.14 -9.63
CA GLY A 37 6.39 -1.49 -9.94
C GLY A 37 7.32 -2.01 -8.86
N ASP A 38 8.28 -2.87 -9.26
CA ASP A 38 9.21 -3.47 -8.30
C ASP A 38 10.01 -2.40 -7.57
N ILE A 39 10.33 -2.72 -6.31
CA ILE A 39 11.10 -1.82 -5.45
C ILE A 39 12.40 -1.41 -6.12
N ASN A 40 12.69 -0.12 -6.10
CA ASN A 40 13.84 0.47 -6.78
C ASN A 40 14.65 1.40 -5.87
N ILE A 41 14.49 1.27 -4.56
CA ILE A 41 15.21 2.10 -3.60
C ILE A 41 16.20 1.25 -2.80
N ASN A 42 17.20 1.89 -2.23
CA ASN A 42 18.19 1.23 -1.39
C ASN A 42 17.58 0.88 -0.03
N LYS A 43 18.07 -0.20 0.56
CA LYS A 43 17.65 -0.62 1.90
C LYS A 43 18.02 0.46 2.91
N PRO A 44 17.05 0.95 3.72
CA PRO A 44 17.34 1.93 4.76
C PRO A 44 18.21 1.33 5.87
N SER A 45 18.84 2.19 6.67
CA SER A 45 19.62 1.73 7.80
C SER A 45 18.72 1.12 8.87
N MET A 46 19.32 0.30 9.74
CA MET A 46 18.55 -0.36 10.81
C MET A 46 17.98 0.64 11.83
N PHE A 47 18.47 1.89 11.84
CA PHE A 47 17.97 2.91 12.76
C PHE A 47 16.80 3.69 12.17
N GLU A 48 16.46 3.50 10.90
CA GLU A 48 15.33 4.15 10.25
C GLU A 48 14.15 3.20 10.23
N PHE A 49 13.57 2.95 11.41
CA PHE A 49 12.55 1.90 11.58
C PHE A 49 11.36 2.05 10.64
N GLU A 50 10.80 3.24 10.55
CA GLU A 50 9.61 3.47 9.74
C GLU A 50 9.91 3.25 8.25
N LYS A 51 11.03 3.78 7.79
CA LYS A 51 11.46 3.58 6.39
C LYS A 51 11.74 2.12 6.10
N LYS A 52 12.33 1.42 7.07
CA LYS A 52 12.64 0.00 6.90
C LYS A 52 11.37 -0.83 6.83
N MET A 53 10.36 -0.54 7.64
CA MET A 53 9.08 -1.24 7.59
C MET A 53 8.41 -1.05 6.23
N LYS A 54 8.42 0.17 5.70
CA LYS A 54 7.89 0.46 4.38
C LYS A 54 8.70 -0.26 3.28
N TYR A 55 10.02 -0.25 3.40
CA TYR A 55 10.90 -0.96 2.48
C TYR A 55 10.58 -2.45 2.46
N ASP A 56 10.49 -3.07 3.63
CA ASP A 56 10.21 -4.50 3.74
C ASP A 56 8.83 -4.83 3.17
N ALA A 57 7.84 -3.98 3.40
CA ALA A 57 6.49 -4.18 2.87
C ALA A 57 6.49 -4.16 1.34
N TRP A 58 7.10 -3.15 0.73
CA TRP A 58 7.18 -3.06 -0.73
C TRP A 58 7.99 -4.21 -1.32
N LEU A 59 9.12 -4.55 -0.68
CA LEU A 59 9.95 -5.68 -1.10
C LEU A 59 9.16 -6.99 -1.13
N SER A 60 8.23 -7.17 -0.20
CA SER A 60 7.44 -8.40 -0.09
C SER A 60 6.54 -8.66 -1.30
N VAL A 61 6.24 -7.63 -2.08
CA VAL A 61 5.39 -7.75 -3.28
C VAL A 61 6.19 -7.65 -4.58
N LYS A 62 7.53 -7.77 -4.50
CA LYS A 62 8.38 -7.77 -5.70
C LYS A 62 7.95 -8.89 -6.64
N GLY A 63 7.80 -8.55 -7.92
CA GLY A 63 7.33 -9.49 -8.93
C GLY A 63 5.82 -9.48 -9.14
N MET A 64 5.07 -8.85 -8.26
CA MET A 64 3.61 -8.74 -8.45
C MET A 64 3.33 -7.82 -9.64
N SER A 65 2.39 -8.20 -10.51
CA SER A 65 1.99 -7.35 -11.61
C SER A 65 1.27 -6.11 -11.11
N ARG A 66 1.31 -5.04 -11.91
CA ARG A 66 0.60 -3.81 -11.57
C ARG A 66 -0.91 -4.05 -11.44
N GLU A 67 -1.46 -4.89 -12.33
CA GLU A 67 -2.89 -5.24 -12.31
C GLU A 67 -3.26 -5.94 -11.01
N ASN A 68 -2.44 -6.87 -10.55
CA ASN A 68 -2.68 -7.55 -9.29
C ASN A 68 -2.56 -6.60 -8.10
N ALA A 69 -1.61 -5.67 -8.16
CA ALA A 69 -1.45 -4.66 -7.12
C ALA A 69 -2.66 -3.71 -7.09
N TYR A 70 -3.15 -3.28 -8.26
CA TYR A 70 -4.39 -2.49 -8.36
C TYR A 70 -5.54 -3.22 -7.68
N GLN A 71 -5.72 -4.49 -8.03
CA GLN A 71 -6.83 -5.29 -7.50
C GLN A 71 -6.72 -5.48 -6.00
N ASN A 72 -5.53 -5.75 -5.50
CA ASN A 72 -5.30 -5.92 -4.07
C ASN A 72 -5.58 -4.62 -3.31
N TYR A 73 -5.19 -3.47 -3.88
CA TYR A 73 -5.49 -2.18 -3.27
C TYR A 73 -6.99 -1.94 -3.20
N ILE A 74 -7.70 -2.20 -4.30
CA ILE A 74 -9.16 -2.06 -4.37
C ILE A 74 -9.84 -2.97 -3.35
N ASN A 75 -9.39 -4.22 -3.27
CA ASN A 75 -9.94 -5.18 -2.31
C ASN A 75 -9.76 -4.70 -0.87
N LEU A 76 -8.61 -4.12 -0.58
CA LEU A 76 -8.32 -3.60 0.76
C LEU A 76 -9.23 -2.41 1.09
N VAL A 77 -9.47 -1.52 0.13
CA VAL A 77 -10.41 -0.40 0.32
C VAL A 77 -11.82 -0.94 0.59
N THR A 78 -12.24 -1.94 -0.17
CA THR A 78 -13.55 -2.56 0.04
C THR A 78 -13.66 -3.16 1.44
N TYR A 79 -12.62 -3.87 1.88
CA TYR A 79 -12.58 -4.42 3.23
C TYR A 79 -12.73 -3.32 4.29
N ILE A 80 -11.99 -2.22 4.14
CA ILE A 80 -12.02 -1.11 5.09
C ILE A 80 -13.41 -0.45 5.13
N LYS A 81 -14.04 -0.29 3.96
CA LYS A 81 -15.37 0.33 3.89
C LYS A 81 -16.43 -0.44 4.66
N TYR A 82 -16.31 -1.76 4.67
CA TYR A 82 -17.38 -2.64 5.16
C TYR A 82 -17.00 -3.45 6.39
N LYS A 83 -15.87 -3.18 7.00
CA LYS A 83 -15.49 -3.90 8.22
C LYS A 83 -16.19 -3.35 9.46
#